data_a7d29aef0594c69367583dc69fd066e3
#
_entry.id   a7d29aef0594c69367583dc69fd066e3
#
_cell.length_a   1.000
_cell.length_b   1.000
_cell.length_c   1.000
_cell.angle_alpha   90.00
_cell.angle_beta   90.00
_cell.angle_gamma   90.00
#
_symmetry.space_group_name_H-M   'P 1'
#
loop_
_entity.id
_entity.type
_entity.pdbx_description
1 polymer ?
#
loop_
_entity_poly.entity_id
_entity_poly.type
_entity_poly.pdbx_seq_one_letter_code
_entity_poly.pdbx_strand_id
1 'polypeptide(L)'
;LHSLRRRQRQMCIRDRKYVAPVRRELGIRTIFNVLGPLTNPAHATRMVLGVFNADYVDKIAAALNQLGVTDALVVFGEDGLDEISACGETEVAELRHGKVERYTVKPEDFGLTRCTKADLVGGTALENAEITKNILLGKSTPAQRTAAVLNAGAAIYVAIDGLSLKDAMQKAQDVIDDGSAYKKLQAFIRITNEEDDQ
;
A
#
# COMPACT_ATOMS: atom_id res chain seq x y z
N LEU A 1 26.65 7.74 3.85
CA LEU A 1 25.76 6.62 3.47
C LEU A 1 24.38 7.10 3.00
N HIS A 2 23.76 8.12 3.62
CA HIS A 2 22.46 8.65 3.18
C HIS A 2 22.50 9.32 1.81
N SER A 3 23.56 10.05 1.45
CA SER A 3 23.70 10.74 0.16
C SER A 3 23.84 9.79 -1.01
N LEU A 4 24.52 8.65 -0.83
CA LEU A 4 24.67 7.62 -1.89
C LEU A 4 23.35 6.91 -2.18
N ARG A 5 22.55 6.59 -1.15
CA ARG A 5 21.22 5.99 -1.32
C ARG A 5 20.25 6.95 -2.03
N ARG A 6 20.31 8.25 -1.73
CA ARG A 6 19.52 9.28 -2.42
C ARG A 6 19.88 9.38 -3.91
N ARG A 7 21.17 9.35 -4.26
CA ARG A 7 21.63 9.33 -5.66
C ARG A 7 21.19 8.08 -6.42
N GLN A 8 21.26 6.89 -5.81
CA GLN A 8 20.76 5.66 -6.42
C GLN A 8 19.24 5.70 -6.68
N ARG A 9 18.44 6.23 -5.75
CA ARG A 9 17.00 6.42 -5.96
C ARG A 9 16.72 7.34 -7.14
N GLN A 10 17.42 8.46 -7.25
CA GLN A 10 17.28 9.37 -8.39
C GLN A 10 17.66 8.74 -9.71
N MET A 11 18.71 7.92 -9.77
CA MET A 11 19.09 7.18 -10.97
C MET A 11 18.00 6.19 -11.40
N CYS A 12 17.49 5.35 -10.50
CA CYS A 12 16.42 4.41 -10.82
C CYS A 12 15.14 5.11 -11.31
N ILE A 13 14.78 6.26 -10.76
CA ILE A 13 13.65 7.07 -11.23
C ILE A 13 13.91 7.62 -12.65
N ARG A 14 15.12 8.09 -12.92
CA ARG A 14 15.50 8.60 -14.25
C ARG A 14 15.52 7.50 -15.30
N ASP A 15 16.02 6.32 -15.00
CA ASP A 15 16.06 5.20 -15.92
C ASP A 15 14.66 4.72 -16.33
N ARG A 16 13.73 4.72 -15.41
CA ARG A 16 12.29 4.45 -15.69
C ARG A 16 11.69 5.43 -16.70
N LYS A 17 12.18 6.64 -16.78
CA LYS A 17 11.74 7.66 -17.75
C LYS A 17 11.84 7.15 -19.19
N TYR A 18 12.86 6.38 -19.52
CA TYR A 18 13.07 5.86 -20.88
C TYR A 18 12.11 4.71 -21.24
N VAL A 19 11.63 3.98 -20.26
CA VAL A 19 10.72 2.85 -20.46
C VAL A 19 9.25 3.31 -20.51
N ALA A 20 8.93 4.43 -19.88
CA ALA A 20 7.56 4.92 -19.78
C ALA A 20 6.86 5.21 -21.13
N PRO A 21 7.52 5.83 -22.14
CA PRO A 21 6.92 6.03 -23.46
C PRO A 21 6.60 4.72 -24.16
N VAL A 22 7.56 3.78 -24.17
CA VAL A 22 7.40 2.46 -24.80
C VAL A 22 6.24 1.67 -24.16
N ARG A 23 6.13 1.69 -22.85
CA ARG A 23 4.99 1.04 -22.13
C ARG A 23 3.64 1.63 -22.52
N ARG A 24 3.59 2.94 -22.72
CA ARG A 24 2.37 3.66 -23.11
C ARG A 24 1.96 3.34 -24.53
N GLU A 25 2.93 3.23 -25.44
CA GLU A 25 2.72 2.88 -26.85
C GLU A 25 2.29 1.42 -27.01
N LEU A 26 2.88 0.49 -26.26
CA LEU A 26 2.53 -0.93 -26.28
C LEU A 26 1.12 -1.20 -25.74
N GLY A 27 0.62 -0.42 -24.79
CA GLY A 27 -0.72 -0.57 -24.21
C GLY A 27 -1.00 -1.91 -23.51
N ILE A 28 0.01 -2.76 -23.35
CA ILE A 28 -0.11 -4.09 -22.73
C ILE A 28 0.55 -4.15 -21.36
N ARG A 29 0.10 -5.07 -20.54
CA ARG A 29 0.77 -5.39 -19.26
C ARG A 29 2.08 -6.12 -19.55
N THR A 30 3.17 -5.65 -18.95
CA THR A 30 4.50 -6.21 -19.11
C THR A 30 5.08 -6.59 -17.75
N ILE A 31 6.23 -7.26 -17.75
CA ILE A 31 6.97 -7.57 -16.52
C ILE A 31 7.28 -6.34 -15.65
N PHE A 32 7.37 -5.16 -16.25
CA PHE A 32 7.55 -3.90 -15.51
C PHE A 32 6.38 -3.54 -14.58
N ASN A 33 5.20 -4.12 -14.78
CA ASN A 33 4.08 -3.95 -13.86
C ASN A 33 4.33 -4.70 -12.54
N VAL A 34 5.16 -5.73 -12.56
CA VAL A 34 5.51 -6.58 -11.43
C VAL A 34 6.86 -6.18 -10.82
N LEU A 35 7.83 -5.82 -11.66
CA LEU A 35 9.20 -5.50 -11.20
C LEU A 35 9.28 -4.21 -10.38
N GLY A 36 8.34 -3.28 -10.57
CA GLY A 36 8.39 -1.98 -9.90
C GLY A 36 8.56 -2.06 -8.38
N PRO A 37 7.69 -2.77 -7.67
CA PRO A 37 7.81 -2.97 -6.22
C PRO A 37 9.03 -3.79 -5.81
N LEU A 38 9.41 -4.79 -6.62
CA LEU A 38 10.52 -5.71 -6.33
C LEU A 38 11.90 -5.05 -6.46
N THR A 39 12.00 -3.97 -7.23
CA THR A 39 13.26 -3.24 -7.48
C THR A 39 13.35 -1.92 -6.73
N ASN A 40 12.67 -1.79 -5.58
CA ASN A 40 12.71 -0.58 -4.79
C ASN A 40 14.12 -0.37 -4.18
N PRO A 41 14.82 0.72 -4.55
CA PRO A 41 16.18 0.97 -4.05
C PRO A 41 16.25 1.32 -2.56
N ALA A 42 15.11 1.45 -1.88
CA ALA A 42 15.05 1.62 -0.43
C ALA A 42 15.38 0.34 0.32
N HIS A 43 15.36 -0.83 -0.36
CA HIS A 43 15.56 -2.14 0.25
C HIS A 43 14.68 -2.33 1.50
N ALA A 44 13.38 -2.03 1.34
CA ALA A 44 12.43 -2.22 2.42
C ALA A 44 12.35 -3.71 2.76
N THR A 45 12.49 -4.02 4.04
CA THR A 45 12.42 -5.40 4.55
C THR A 45 11.01 -5.80 4.96
N ARG A 46 10.10 -4.83 5.05
CA ARG A 46 8.69 -5.04 5.41
C ARG A 46 7.80 -4.26 4.45
N MET A 47 6.75 -4.89 3.90
CA MET A 47 5.88 -4.25 2.93
C MET A 47 4.51 -4.89 2.80
N VAL A 48 3.54 -4.10 2.36
CA VAL A 48 2.29 -4.57 1.75
C VAL A 48 2.40 -4.31 0.26
N LEU A 49 2.09 -5.32 -0.56
CA LEU A 49 2.21 -5.25 -2.00
C LEU A 49 0.97 -5.82 -2.66
N GLY A 50 0.25 -4.98 -3.41
CA GLY A 50 -0.87 -5.42 -4.21
C GLY A 50 -0.45 -5.93 -5.58
N VAL A 51 -1.16 -6.94 -6.04
CA VAL A 51 -1.01 -7.52 -7.38
C VAL A 51 -2.33 -7.46 -8.15
N PHE A 52 -2.24 -7.38 -9.46
CA PHE A 52 -3.41 -7.21 -10.33
C PHE A 52 -4.04 -8.54 -10.78
N ASN A 53 -3.52 -9.67 -10.33
CA ASN A 53 -4.01 -11.01 -10.66
C ASN A 53 -3.61 -11.99 -9.56
N ALA A 54 -4.54 -12.84 -9.14
CA ALA A 54 -4.37 -13.86 -8.12
C ALA A 54 -3.16 -14.79 -8.37
N ASP A 55 -2.88 -15.12 -9.64
CA ASP A 55 -1.75 -15.99 -10.02
C ASP A 55 -0.37 -15.45 -9.61
N TYR A 56 -0.28 -14.16 -9.29
CA TYR A 56 0.96 -13.52 -8.87
C TYR A 56 1.13 -13.48 -7.35
N VAL A 57 0.08 -13.74 -6.57
CA VAL A 57 0.11 -13.61 -5.10
C VAL A 57 1.25 -14.47 -4.52
N ASP A 58 1.27 -15.77 -4.79
CA ASP A 58 2.30 -16.69 -4.28
C ASP A 58 3.67 -16.45 -4.92
N LYS A 59 3.69 -16.17 -6.23
CA LYS A 59 4.94 -15.96 -6.98
C LYS A 59 5.70 -14.74 -6.48
N ILE A 60 4.97 -13.68 -6.18
CA ILE A 60 5.56 -12.43 -5.66
C ILE A 60 6.00 -12.61 -4.21
N ALA A 61 5.21 -13.30 -3.37
CA ALA A 61 5.62 -13.60 -1.99
C ALA A 61 6.93 -14.43 -1.96
N ALA A 62 7.04 -15.44 -2.82
CA ALA A 62 8.27 -16.22 -2.96
C ALA A 62 9.46 -15.37 -3.45
N ALA A 63 9.24 -14.49 -4.42
CA ALA A 63 10.27 -13.58 -4.91
C ALA A 63 10.74 -12.59 -3.83
N LEU A 64 9.81 -12.02 -3.06
CA LEU A 64 10.13 -11.13 -1.93
C LEU A 64 11.00 -11.83 -0.89
N ASN A 65 10.69 -13.09 -0.56
CA ASN A 65 11.51 -13.89 0.34
C ASN A 65 12.95 -14.06 -0.19
N GLN A 66 13.11 -14.36 -1.47
CA GLN A 66 14.44 -14.48 -2.10
C GLN A 66 15.21 -13.15 -2.13
N LEU A 67 14.50 -12.01 -2.19
CA LEU A 67 15.07 -10.68 -2.16
C LEU A 67 15.40 -10.18 -0.73
N GLY A 68 15.17 -11.00 0.30
CA GLY A 68 15.52 -10.69 1.69
C GLY A 68 14.47 -9.85 2.41
N VAL A 69 13.23 -9.81 1.90
CA VAL A 69 12.10 -9.25 2.65
C VAL A 69 11.75 -10.23 3.77
N THR A 70 11.59 -9.70 4.97
CA THR A 70 11.35 -10.51 6.18
C THR A 70 9.86 -10.71 6.45
N ASP A 71 9.07 -9.65 6.22
CA ASP A 71 7.63 -9.63 6.47
C ASP A 71 6.91 -8.91 5.33
N ALA A 72 5.94 -9.58 4.72
CA ALA A 72 5.13 -8.97 3.69
C ALA A 72 3.72 -9.54 3.64
N LEU A 73 2.77 -8.72 3.22
CA LEU A 73 1.48 -9.17 2.72
C LEU A 73 1.44 -8.90 1.21
N VAL A 74 1.30 -9.94 0.42
CA VAL A 74 1.00 -9.82 -1.00
C VAL A 74 -0.49 -10.04 -1.18
N VAL A 75 -1.20 -9.05 -1.71
CA VAL A 75 -2.66 -9.00 -1.68
C VAL A 75 -3.27 -8.85 -3.07
N PHE A 76 -4.45 -9.45 -3.25
CA PHE A 76 -5.27 -9.32 -4.46
C PHE A 76 -6.74 -9.27 -4.06
N GLY A 77 -7.40 -8.14 -4.30
CA GLY A 77 -8.84 -8.02 -4.14
C GLY A 77 -9.58 -8.75 -5.27
N GLU A 78 -10.54 -9.62 -4.92
CA GLU A 78 -11.34 -10.36 -5.91
C GLU A 78 -12.14 -9.43 -6.84
N ASP A 79 -12.36 -8.21 -6.42
CA ASP A 79 -12.94 -7.14 -7.25
C ASP A 79 -11.96 -6.57 -8.29
N GLY A 80 -10.70 -7.07 -8.33
CA GLY A 80 -9.65 -6.70 -9.27
C GLY A 80 -8.77 -5.54 -8.82
N LEU A 81 -8.89 -5.12 -7.55
CA LEU A 81 -8.01 -4.09 -6.97
C LEU A 81 -6.69 -4.73 -6.48
N ASP A 82 -5.61 -4.00 -6.67
CA ASP A 82 -4.27 -4.34 -6.18
C ASP A 82 -4.04 -3.81 -4.75
N GLU A 83 -5.02 -4.03 -3.87
CA GLU A 83 -5.01 -3.67 -2.44
C GLU A 83 -5.98 -4.54 -1.65
N ILE A 84 -6.04 -4.39 -0.32
CA ILE A 84 -7.07 -5.05 0.48
C ILE A 84 -8.41 -4.39 0.17
N SER A 85 -9.31 -5.17 -0.43
CA SER A 85 -10.59 -4.69 -0.91
C SER A 85 -11.54 -4.33 0.23
N ALA A 86 -12.14 -3.15 0.13
CA ALA A 86 -13.28 -2.78 0.96
C ALA A 86 -14.63 -3.25 0.36
N CYS A 87 -14.61 -3.82 -0.86
CA CYS A 87 -15.80 -4.22 -1.60
C CYS A 87 -16.01 -5.73 -1.66
N GLY A 88 -14.98 -6.52 -1.38
CA GLY A 88 -15.00 -7.97 -1.55
C GLY A 88 -14.03 -8.69 -0.65
N GLU A 89 -13.80 -9.95 -0.98
CA GLU A 89 -12.75 -10.74 -0.36
C GLU A 89 -11.39 -10.35 -0.96
N THR A 90 -10.34 -10.59 -0.21
CA THR A 90 -8.95 -10.35 -0.63
C THR A 90 -8.14 -11.60 -0.37
N GLU A 91 -7.51 -12.13 -1.40
CA GLU A 91 -6.50 -13.18 -1.26
C GLU A 91 -5.21 -12.58 -0.72
N VAL A 92 -4.63 -13.23 0.26
CA VAL A 92 -3.41 -12.81 0.94
C VAL A 92 -2.39 -13.94 0.92
N ALA A 93 -1.16 -13.66 0.47
CA ALA A 93 0.01 -14.48 0.82
C ALA A 93 0.85 -13.69 1.82
N GLU A 94 0.91 -14.19 3.03
CA GLU A 94 1.71 -13.62 4.12
C GLU A 94 3.09 -14.28 4.12
N LEU A 95 4.12 -13.49 3.87
CA LEU A 95 5.50 -13.86 4.12
C LEU A 95 5.89 -13.42 5.53
N ARG A 96 6.28 -14.36 6.37
CA ARG A 96 6.81 -14.08 7.70
C ARG A 96 7.86 -15.13 8.11
N HIS A 97 9.02 -14.66 8.56
CA HIS A 97 10.13 -15.53 8.96
C HIS A 97 10.51 -16.59 7.92
N GLY A 98 10.49 -16.22 6.63
CA GLY A 98 10.84 -17.12 5.51
C GLY A 98 9.77 -18.14 5.13
N LYS A 99 8.60 -18.12 5.77
CA LYS A 99 7.44 -18.95 5.43
C LYS A 99 6.38 -18.11 4.72
N VAL A 100 5.69 -18.71 3.78
CA VAL A 100 4.55 -18.11 3.10
C VAL A 100 3.30 -18.89 3.48
N GLU A 101 2.31 -18.18 4.02
CA GLU A 101 0.99 -18.72 4.33
C GLU A 101 -0.06 -18.01 3.48
N ARG A 102 -1.09 -18.74 3.02
CA ARG A 102 -2.17 -18.20 2.20
C ARG A 102 -3.49 -18.27 2.94
N TYR A 103 -4.22 -17.17 2.90
CA TYR A 103 -5.55 -17.04 3.47
C TYR A 103 -6.35 -15.95 2.75
N THR A 104 -7.62 -15.82 3.10
CA THR A 104 -8.52 -14.78 2.59
C THR A 104 -8.99 -13.92 3.74
N VAL A 105 -9.15 -12.62 3.48
CA VAL A 105 -9.73 -11.66 4.44
C VAL A 105 -10.85 -10.87 3.78
N LYS A 106 -11.76 -10.36 4.58
CA LYS A 106 -12.85 -9.48 4.17
C LYS A 106 -13.10 -8.40 5.20
N PRO A 107 -13.73 -7.28 4.86
CA PRO A 107 -13.99 -6.17 5.79
C PRO A 107 -14.68 -6.60 7.09
N GLU A 108 -15.62 -7.54 7.00
CA GLU A 108 -16.42 -8.04 8.12
C GLU A 108 -15.57 -8.75 9.19
N ASP A 109 -14.44 -9.36 8.83
CA ASP A 109 -13.53 -10.02 9.79
C ASP A 109 -12.94 -9.04 10.79
N PHE A 110 -12.95 -7.75 10.45
CA PHE A 110 -12.44 -6.64 11.26
C PHE A 110 -13.53 -5.74 11.81
N GLY A 111 -14.81 -6.14 11.68
CA GLY A 111 -15.95 -5.33 12.10
C GLY A 111 -16.21 -4.11 11.21
N LEU A 112 -15.68 -4.11 9.99
CA LEU A 112 -15.87 -3.04 9.01
C LEU A 112 -17.00 -3.41 8.05
N THR A 113 -17.67 -2.40 7.50
CA THR A 113 -18.77 -2.60 6.55
C THR A 113 -18.25 -2.62 5.12
N ARG A 114 -18.67 -3.63 4.37
CA ARG A 114 -18.40 -3.73 2.93
C ARG A 114 -19.09 -2.58 2.18
N CYS A 115 -18.43 -2.08 1.16
CA CYS A 115 -18.96 -1.03 0.29
C CYS A 115 -19.03 -1.49 -1.17
N THR A 116 -19.44 -0.61 -2.06
CA THR A 116 -19.39 -0.83 -3.52
C THR A 116 -18.23 -0.07 -4.14
N LYS A 117 -17.80 -0.48 -5.34
CA LYS A 117 -16.78 0.26 -6.09
C LYS A 117 -17.17 1.70 -6.37
N ALA A 118 -18.47 1.96 -6.57
CA ALA A 118 -18.98 3.31 -6.80
C ALA A 118 -18.72 4.25 -5.62
N ASP A 119 -18.72 3.71 -4.40
CA ASP A 119 -18.48 4.48 -3.16
C ASP A 119 -17.00 4.91 -3.01
N LEU A 120 -16.09 4.29 -3.76
CA LEU A 120 -14.65 4.52 -3.71
C LEU A 120 -14.11 5.32 -4.89
N VAL A 121 -14.98 5.70 -5.84
CA VAL A 121 -14.54 6.47 -7.00
C VAL A 121 -13.99 7.82 -6.54
N GLY A 122 -12.75 8.08 -6.93
CA GLY A 122 -12.09 9.36 -6.74
C GLY A 122 -12.39 10.34 -7.88
N GLY A 123 -11.66 11.45 -7.90
CA GLY A 123 -11.80 12.48 -8.90
C GLY A 123 -10.44 13.02 -9.37
N THR A 124 -10.36 14.32 -9.60
CA THR A 124 -9.13 15.03 -9.91
C THR A 124 -8.13 14.95 -8.75
N ALA A 125 -6.88 15.32 -9.00
CA ALA A 125 -5.84 15.32 -7.96
C ALA A 125 -6.23 16.18 -6.75
N LEU A 126 -6.89 17.32 -6.96
CA LEU A 126 -7.36 18.21 -5.89
C LEU A 126 -8.48 17.56 -5.07
N GLU A 127 -9.45 16.95 -5.74
CA GLU A 127 -10.54 16.23 -5.08
C GLU A 127 -10.01 15.05 -4.26
N ASN A 128 -9.06 14.29 -4.81
CA ASN A 128 -8.43 13.16 -4.09
C ASN A 128 -7.60 13.63 -2.89
N ALA A 129 -6.93 14.79 -2.99
CA ALA A 129 -6.23 15.38 -1.85
C ALA A 129 -7.20 15.78 -0.73
N GLU A 130 -8.37 16.32 -1.06
CA GLU A 130 -9.40 16.65 -0.07
C GLU A 130 -10.05 15.39 0.53
N ILE A 131 -10.28 14.34 -0.29
CA ILE A 131 -10.73 13.02 0.20
C ILE A 131 -9.73 12.48 1.23
N THR A 132 -8.44 12.46 0.89
CA THR A 132 -7.37 11.99 1.80
C THR A 132 -7.37 12.78 3.10
N LYS A 133 -7.45 14.10 3.04
CA LYS A 133 -7.52 14.96 4.21
C LYS A 133 -8.76 14.68 5.07
N ASN A 134 -9.92 14.49 4.44
CA ASN A 134 -11.16 14.17 5.14
C ASN A 134 -11.10 12.79 5.82
N ILE A 135 -10.47 11.78 5.19
CA ILE A 135 -10.22 10.48 5.83
C ILE A 135 -9.42 10.68 7.13
N LEU A 136 -8.30 11.39 7.06
CA LEU A 136 -7.40 11.58 8.20
C LEU A 136 -7.95 12.52 9.28
N LEU A 137 -8.98 13.31 8.95
CA LEU A 137 -9.74 14.13 9.91
C LEU A 137 -10.98 13.41 10.48
N GLY A 138 -11.22 12.14 10.11
CA GLY A 138 -12.42 11.41 10.52
C GLY A 138 -13.72 11.92 9.90
N LYS A 139 -13.66 12.67 8.79
CA LYS A 139 -14.81 13.31 8.11
C LYS A 139 -15.18 12.64 6.78
N SER A 140 -14.58 11.51 6.47
CA SER A 140 -14.83 10.76 5.23
C SER A 140 -16.15 9.99 5.26
N THR A 141 -16.55 9.48 4.09
CA THR A 141 -17.61 8.48 4.02
C THR A 141 -17.19 7.18 4.72
N PRO A 142 -18.12 6.33 5.19
CA PRO A 142 -17.79 5.03 5.76
C PRO A 142 -16.98 4.15 4.81
N ALA A 143 -17.28 4.17 3.51
CA ALA A 143 -16.55 3.42 2.49
C ALA A 143 -15.07 3.83 2.37
N GLN A 144 -14.81 5.14 2.26
CA GLN A 144 -13.47 5.69 2.20
C GLN A 144 -12.67 5.37 3.47
N ARG A 145 -13.33 5.46 4.64
CA ARG A 145 -12.71 5.07 5.92
C ARG A 145 -12.35 3.58 5.95
N THR A 146 -13.28 2.70 5.53
CA THR A 146 -13.04 1.26 5.48
C THR A 146 -11.82 0.93 4.62
N ALA A 147 -11.74 1.45 3.40
CA ALA A 147 -10.60 1.23 2.52
C ALA A 147 -9.28 1.72 3.13
N ALA A 148 -9.27 2.90 3.74
CA ALA A 148 -8.08 3.44 4.39
C ALA A 148 -7.65 2.61 5.60
N VAL A 149 -8.58 2.18 6.46
CA VAL A 149 -8.29 1.39 7.65
C VAL A 149 -7.73 0.03 7.28
N LEU A 150 -8.30 -0.67 6.29
CA LEU A 150 -7.84 -1.98 5.84
C LEU A 150 -6.38 -1.93 5.37
N ASN A 151 -6.05 -0.99 4.51
CA ASN A 151 -4.71 -0.91 3.93
C ASN A 151 -3.69 -0.29 4.89
N ALA A 152 -4.07 0.69 5.71
CA ALA A 152 -3.21 1.22 6.77
C ALA A 152 -2.97 0.18 7.89
N GLY A 153 -4.00 -0.56 8.29
CA GLY A 153 -3.89 -1.65 9.26
C GLY A 153 -2.95 -2.75 8.79
N ALA A 154 -3.03 -3.15 7.52
CA ALA A 154 -2.10 -4.09 6.93
C ALA A 154 -0.64 -3.59 7.00
N ALA A 155 -0.41 -2.31 6.70
CA ALA A 155 0.92 -1.71 6.81
C ALA A 155 1.43 -1.68 8.27
N ILE A 156 0.55 -1.39 9.22
CA ILE A 156 0.88 -1.44 10.67
C ILE A 156 1.19 -2.86 11.10
N TYR A 157 0.43 -3.85 10.62
CA TYR A 157 0.63 -5.27 10.94
C TYR A 157 2.01 -5.77 10.53
N VAL A 158 2.43 -5.50 9.31
CA VAL A 158 3.76 -5.91 8.84
C VAL A 158 4.90 -5.13 9.51
N ALA A 159 4.61 -3.93 10.02
CA ALA A 159 5.61 -3.08 10.66
C ALA A 159 5.88 -3.44 12.12
N ILE A 160 4.90 -4.03 12.83
CA ILE A 160 4.96 -4.25 14.29
C ILE A 160 4.88 -5.76 14.58
N ASP A 161 5.93 -6.31 15.18
CA ASP A 161 5.96 -7.72 15.56
C ASP A 161 4.99 -8.00 16.74
N GLY A 162 4.35 -9.17 16.69
CA GLY A 162 3.46 -9.64 17.75
C GLY A 162 2.06 -9.00 17.76
N LEU A 163 1.77 -8.10 16.84
CA LEU A 163 0.44 -7.53 16.68
C LEU A 163 -0.43 -8.48 15.84
N SER A 164 -1.70 -8.68 16.20
CA SER A 164 -2.63 -9.37 15.33
C SER A 164 -3.13 -8.45 14.21
N LEU A 165 -3.56 -9.03 13.08
CA LEU A 165 -4.10 -8.23 11.98
C LEU A 165 -5.33 -7.42 12.43
N LYS A 166 -6.16 -7.98 13.30
CA LYS A 166 -7.33 -7.30 13.89
C LYS A 166 -6.93 -6.10 14.76
N ASP A 167 -5.93 -6.28 15.62
CA ASP A 167 -5.45 -5.17 16.46
C ASP A 167 -4.77 -4.08 15.64
N ALA A 168 -4.11 -4.45 14.53
CA ALA A 168 -3.53 -3.49 13.60
C ALA A 168 -4.61 -2.66 12.89
N MET A 169 -5.73 -3.27 12.50
CA MET A 169 -6.89 -2.54 11.96
C MET A 169 -7.49 -1.59 13.01
N GLN A 170 -7.62 -2.03 14.27
CA GLN A 170 -8.07 -1.16 15.34
C GLN A 170 -7.12 0.00 15.55
N LYS A 171 -5.81 -0.25 15.57
CA LYS A 171 -4.81 0.81 15.68
C LYS A 171 -4.88 1.82 14.53
N ALA A 172 -5.17 1.38 13.31
CA ALA A 172 -5.40 2.27 12.17
C ALA A 172 -6.64 3.17 12.39
N GLN A 173 -7.70 2.64 12.98
CA GLN A 173 -8.87 3.44 13.35
C GLN A 173 -8.52 4.47 14.44
N ASP A 174 -7.84 4.04 15.48
CA ASP A 174 -7.48 4.88 16.64
C ASP A 174 -6.67 6.13 16.22
N VAL A 175 -5.67 5.96 15.31
CA VAL A 175 -4.83 7.09 14.86
C VAL A 175 -5.57 8.06 13.94
N ILE A 176 -6.66 7.64 13.31
CA ILE A 176 -7.57 8.53 12.57
C ILE A 176 -8.43 9.30 13.59
N ASP A 177 -8.99 8.61 14.57
CA ASP A 177 -9.96 9.17 15.53
C ASP A 177 -9.30 10.16 16.51
N ASP A 178 -8.06 9.93 16.92
CA ASP A 178 -7.29 10.83 17.78
C ASP A 178 -6.61 11.98 17.00
N GLY A 179 -6.70 11.98 15.68
CA GLY A 179 -6.12 12.99 14.78
C GLY A 179 -4.60 12.91 14.63
N SER A 180 -3.92 11.91 15.17
CA SER A 180 -2.47 11.75 15.05
C SER A 180 -2.03 11.48 13.62
N ALA A 181 -2.85 10.76 12.84
CA ALA A 181 -2.62 10.52 11.42
C ALA A 181 -2.61 11.84 10.61
N TYR A 182 -3.53 12.74 10.86
CA TYR A 182 -3.55 14.06 10.21
C TYR A 182 -2.34 14.92 10.59
N LYS A 183 -1.96 14.93 11.88
CA LYS A 183 -0.74 15.61 12.34
C LYS A 183 0.52 15.08 11.64
N LYS A 184 0.57 13.77 11.39
CA LYS A 184 1.68 13.15 10.64
C LYS A 184 1.72 13.62 9.19
N LEU A 185 0.57 13.72 8.50
CA LEU A 185 0.49 14.28 7.15
C LEU A 185 1.00 15.73 7.11
N GLN A 186 0.59 16.57 8.07
CA GLN A 186 1.05 17.96 8.13
C GLN A 186 2.57 18.04 8.32
N ALA A 187 3.14 17.22 9.20
CA ALA A 187 4.59 17.15 9.40
C ALA A 187 5.32 16.67 8.13
N PHE A 188 4.76 15.70 7.42
CA PHE A 188 5.32 15.20 6.16
C PHE A 188 5.33 16.30 5.08
N ILE A 189 4.21 17.00 4.90
CA ILE A 189 4.11 18.14 3.97
C ILE A 189 5.16 19.20 4.28
N ARG A 190 5.29 19.60 5.56
CA ARG A 190 6.28 20.59 5.98
C ARG A 190 7.71 20.16 5.61
N ILE A 191 8.11 18.96 6.00
CA ILE A 191 9.49 18.46 5.77
C ILE A 191 9.80 18.36 4.28
N THR A 192 8.83 17.96 3.44
CA THR A 192 9.06 17.82 2.00
C THR A 192 9.13 19.15 1.27
N ASN A 193 8.53 20.21 1.80
CA ASN A 193 8.59 21.56 1.21
C ASN A 193 9.78 22.39 1.74
N GLU A 194 10.25 22.15 2.98
CA GLU A 194 11.44 22.83 3.53
C GLU A 194 12.76 22.41 2.87
N GLU A 195 12.80 21.26 2.17
CA GLU A 195 14.01 20.77 1.47
C GLU A 195 14.25 21.42 0.09
N ASP A 196 13.30 22.15 -0.46
CA ASP A 196 13.43 22.77 -1.78
C ASP A 196 14.07 24.19 -1.70
N ASP A 197 14.36 24.72 -0.49
CA ASP A 197 14.97 26.02 -0.28
C ASP A 197 16.51 25.98 -0.02
N GLN A 198 17.19 24.84 -0.37
CA GLN A 198 18.67 24.70 -0.23
C GLN A 198 19.37 24.33 -1.54
#